data_01ad07c3bdca85533390b2596c7c85c5
#
_entry.id   01ad07c3bdca85533390b2596c7c85c5
#
_cell.length_a   1.000
_cell.length_b   1.000
_cell.length_c   1.000
_cell.angle_alpha   90.00
_cell.angle_beta   90.00
_cell.angle_gamma   90.00
#
_symmetry.space_group_name_H-M   'P 1'
#
loop_
_entity.id
_entity.type
_entity.pdbx_description
1 polymer ?
#
loop_
_entity_poly.entity_id
_entity_poly.type
_entity_poly.pdbx_seq_one_letter_code
_entity_poly.pdbx_strand_id
1 'polypeptide(L)'
;MSEKTTFNSLKISENLIKKLEENQITEPTAVQAQAIPVITEGKSLLFQSETGTGKTYAYVLPLLTKIESEDNPQKNIKLMVVAPTFELASQIKTQIKNISEIKTTLLIGGAPIKRQVENLKEKPAVIIGTPARLLELFNLKKLKLENLDAVVLDEVDRLIAPELRDFTMALLNSPKKHVQLIAASATITKSTQKLLAGTKIKSDGSLEHEVETLFLPPEDVLRKRITHLAIFSERRDKIDTLRKVILAEKPSKCLVFTGKLDQVENIVSKLNFKGIECFGLHAKTDKVARKSMIDRFRSGKIKILVTSDLASRGLDIPEISHIIQMDMPSNEDFFVHRAGRTARAGKTGINIVIGDEYEMNQFARLEKKLGLKVYPKMLFKGKLVSPSELEEKGE
;
A
#
# COMPACT_ATOMS: atom_id res chain seq x y z
N MET A 1 -13.03 1.14 33.12
CA MET A 1 -12.42 0.16 32.22
C MET A 1 -13.06 0.38 30.86
N SER A 2 -12.34 0.87 29.84
CA SER A 2 -12.91 0.97 28.50
C SER A 2 -13.16 -0.44 27.97
N GLU A 3 -14.38 -0.75 27.61
CA GLU A 3 -14.71 -2.03 26.97
C GLU A 3 -13.80 -2.25 25.77
N LYS A 4 -13.20 -3.43 25.69
CA LYS A 4 -12.30 -3.79 24.60
C LYS A 4 -13.12 -3.91 23.32
N THR A 5 -12.83 -3.12 22.30
CA THR A 5 -13.51 -3.19 21.01
C THR A 5 -13.25 -4.55 20.35
N THR A 6 -14.30 -5.23 19.92
CA THR A 6 -14.25 -6.52 19.22
C THR A 6 -14.95 -6.43 17.87
N PHE A 7 -14.72 -7.37 16.95
CA PHE A 7 -15.44 -7.40 15.68
C PHE A 7 -16.95 -7.58 15.86
N ASN A 8 -17.38 -8.31 16.91
CA ASN A 8 -18.78 -8.43 17.30
C ASN A 8 -19.39 -7.08 17.71
N SER A 9 -18.68 -6.30 18.55
CA SER A 9 -19.14 -4.96 18.95
C SER A 9 -19.19 -3.97 17.78
N LEU A 10 -18.43 -4.23 16.71
CA LEU A 10 -18.45 -3.49 15.45
C LEU A 10 -19.51 -3.97 14.45
N LYS A 11 -20.38 -4.91 14.85
CA LYS A 11 -21.48 -5.47 14.05
C LYS A 11 -21.03 -6.12 12.72
N ILE A 12 -19.86 -6.74 12.72
CA ILE A 12 -19.38 -7.55 11.60
C ILE A 12 -20.12 -8.90 11.63
N SER A 13 -20.46 -9.46 10.45
CA SER A 13 -21.17 -10.72 10.35
C SER A 13 -20.38 -11.88 10.96
N GLU A 14 -21.07 -12.83 11.57
CA GLU A 14 -20.45 -14.01 12.22
C GLU A 14 -19.62 -14.83 11.24
N ASN A 15 -20.06 -14.93 9.98
CA ASN A 15 -19.30 -15.62 8.93
C ASN A 15 -17.93 -14.99 8.70
N LEU A 16 -17.87 -13.65 8.60
CA LEU A 16 -16.62 -12.94 8.41
C LEU A 16 -15.73 -13.04 9.65
N ILE A 17 -16.30 -12.94 10.86
CA ILE A 17 -15.54 -13.08 12.12
C ILE A 17 -14.88 -14.46 12.19
N LYS A 18 -15.63 -15.53 11.91
CA LYS A 18 -15.08 -16.90 11.89
C LYS A 18 -13.92 -17.02 10.90
N LYS A 19 -14.06 -16.45 9.71
CA LYS A 19 -12.99 -16.43 8.69
C LYS A 19 -11.77 -15.60 9.10
N LEU A 20 -11.96 -14.51 9.83
CA LEU A 20 -10.87 -13.71 10.39
C LEU A 20 -10.10 -14.53 11.45
N GLU A 21 -10.80 -15.23 12.34
CA GLU A 21 -10.20 -16.11 13.37
C GLU A 21 -9.39 -17.25 12.73
N GLU A 22 -9.93 -17.90 11.68
CA GLU A 22 -9.19 -18.90 10.88
C GLU A 22 -7.88 -18.34 10.31
N ASN A 23 -7.83 -17.04 10.01
CA ASN A 23 -6.65 -16.33 9.56
C ASN A 23 -5.83 -15.67 10.69
N GLN A 24 -6.08 -16.05 11.96
CA GLN A 24 -5.40 -15.52 13.16
C GLN A 24 -5.59 -14.01 13.39
N ILE A 25 -6.70 -13.43 12.90
CA ILE A 25 -7.09 -12.04 13.09
C ILE A 25 -8.24 -12.02 14.09
N THR A 26 -7.91 -11.83 15.37
CA THR A 26 -8.88 -11.95 16.48
C THR A 26 -9.36 -10.60 17.02
N GLU A 27 -8.61 -9.53 16.79
CA GLU A 27 -8.90 -8.21 17.32
C GLU A 27 -8.83 -7.13 16.23
N PRO A 28 -9.73 -6.13 16.24
CA PRO A 28 -9.65 -5.03 15.32
C PRO A 28 -8.47 -4.11 15.64
N THR A 29 -7.82 -3.62 14.61
CA THR A 29 -6.81 -2.57 14.72
C THR A 29 -7.46 -1.22 15.04
N ALA A 30 -6.66 -0.22 15.46
CA ALA A 30 -7.17 1.11 15.78
C ALA A 30 -7.92 1.76 14.60
N VAL A 31 -7.43 1.57 13.35
CA VAL A 31 -8.13 2.08 12.16
C VAL A 31 -9.46 1.36 11.94
N GLN A 32 -9.51 0.06 12.16
CA GLN A 32 -10.75 -0.72 12.00
C GLN A 32 -11.79 -0.32 13.05
N ALA A 33 -11.37 -0.17 14.31
CA ALA A 33 -12.26 0.23 15.40
C ALA A 33 -12.94 1.59 15.17
N GLN A 34 -12.26 2.52 14.48
CA GLN A 34 -12.79 3.86 14.23
C GLN A 34 -13.52 3.99 12.88
N ALA A 35 -13.01 3.35 11.81
CA ALA A 35 -13.60 3.49 10.49
C ALA A 35 -14.83 2.59 10.28
N ILE A 36 -14.85 1.38 10.83
CA ILE A 36 -15.96 0.42 10.63
C ILE A 36 -17.31 1.00 11.06
N PRO A 37 -17.47 1.63 12.23
CA PRO A 37 -18.75 2.19 12.65
C PRO A 37 -19.29 3.23 11.64
N VAL A 38 -18.45 4.17 11.22
CA VAL A 38 -18.81 5.24 10.28
C VAL A 38 -19.26 4.65 8.94
N ILE A 39 -18.54 3.64 8.43
CA ILE A 39 -18.88 2.98 7.18
C ILE A 39 -20.17 2.16 7.30
N THR A 40 -20.37 1.48 8.43
CA THR A 40 -21.60 0.70 8.71
C THR A 40 -22.85 1.60 8.77
N GLU A 41 -22.71 2.84 9.26
CA GLU A 41 -23.79 3.85 9.25
C GLU A 41 -24.13 4.36 7.84
N GLY A 42 -23.41 3.94 6.80
CA GLY A 42 -23.63 4.36 5.41
C GLY A 42 -23.03 5.73 5.07
N LYS A 43 -22.24 6.32 5.96
CA LYS A 43 -21.59 7.61 5.73
C LYS A 43 -20.39 7.48 4.80
N SER A 44 -20.16 8.51 3.98
CA SER A 44 -18.94 8.61 3.18
C SER A 44 -17.76 8.99 4.07
N LEU A 45 -16.61 8.35 3.85
CA LEU A 45 -15.46 8.49 4.74
C LEU A 45 -14.15 8.64 3.96
N LEU A 46 -13.39 9.67 4.29
CA LEU A 46 -11.98 9.81 3.94
C LEU A 46 -11.14 9.54 5.19
N PHE A 47 -10.31 8.51 5.18
CA PHE A 47 -9.49 8.22 6.36
C PHE A 47 -8.02 8.04 6.03
N GLN A 48 -7.20 8.61 6.92
CA GLN A 48 -5.75 8.48 6.86
C GLN A 48 -5.28 7.40 7.82
N SER A 49 -4.49 6.47 7.31
CA SER A 49 -3.82 5.47 8.14
C SER A 49 -2.56 4.96 7.44
N GLU A 50 -1.53 4.69 8.19
CA GLU A 50 -0.25 4.18 7.68
C GLU A 50 -0.41 2.85 6.93
N THR A 51 0.59 2.48 6.14
CA THR A 51 0.60 1.18 5.45
C THR A 51 0.78 0.04 6.47
N GLY A 52 0.02 -1.06 6.29
CA GLY A 52 0.12 -2.22 7.19
C GLY A 52 -0.73 -2.16 8.45
N THR A 53 -1.54 -1.13 8.64
CA THR A 53 -2.44 -0.94 9.80
C THR A 53 -3.77 -1.69 9.68
N GLY A 54 -4.05 -2.32 8.53
CA GLY A 54 -5.32 -3.04 8.31
C GLY A 54 -6.40 -2.22 7.60
N LYS A 55 -6.04 -1.15 6.85
CA LYS A 55 -6.99 -0.31 6.07
C LYS A 55 -7.95 -1.11 5.22
N THR A 56 -7.46 -2.15 4.53
CA THR A 56 -8.30 -2.95 3.64
C THR A 56 -9.47 -3.57 4.38
N TYR A 57 -9.22 -4.20 5.52
CA TYR A 57 -10.29 -4.76 6.34
C TYR A 57 -11.17 -3.69 7.00
N ALA A 58 -10.68 -2.48 7.23
CA ALA A 58 -11.47 -1.39 7.77
C ALA A 58 -12.65 -1.02 6.85
N TYR A 59 -12.48 -1.08 5.51
CA TYR A 59 -13.57 -0.83 4.58
C TYR A 59 -14.23 -2.10 4.04
N VAL A 60 -13.49 -3.20 3.90
CA VAL A 60 -14.04 -4.44 3.34
C VAL A 60 -15.05 -5.07 4.29
N LEU A 61 -14.74 -5.17 5.58
CA LEU A 61 -15.58 -5.89 6.54
C LEU A 61 -17.00 -5.32 6.65
N PRO A 62 -17.22 -4.03 6.88
CA PRO A 62 -18.58 -3.48 6.98
C PRO A 62 -19.34 -3.57 5.65
N LEU A 63 -18.67 -3.39 4.51
CA LEU A 63 -19.29 -3.47 3.20
C LEU A 63 -19.68 -4.90 2.81
N LEU A 64 -18.85 -5.90 3.11
CA LEU A 64 -19.18 -7.31 2.91
C LEU A 64 -20.29 -7.75 3.85
N THR A 65 -20.28 -7.32 5.12
CA THR A 65 -21.37 -7.58 6.08
C THR A 65 -22.71 -7.08 5.52
N LYS A 66 -22.74 -5.88 4.95
CA LYS A 66 -23.93 -5.33 4.30
C LYS A 66 -24.37 -6.16 3.09
N ILE A 67 -23.44 -6.59 2.24
CA ILE A 67 -23.75 -7.44 1.08
C ILE A 67 -24.28 -8.82 1.53
N GLU A 68 -23.69 -9.43 2.56
CA GLU A 68 -24.14 -10.74 3.09
C GLU A 68 -25.55 -10.67 3.70
N SER A 69 -25.98 -9.52 4.18
CA SER A 69 -27.33 -9.35 4.75
C SER A 69 -28.45 -9.22 3.70
N GLU A 70 -28.13 -9.13 2.41
CA GLU A 70 -29.13 -9.08 1.34
C GLU A 70 -29.64 -10.48 0.94
N ASP A 71 -30.94 -10.60 0.62
CA ASP A 71 -31.55 -11.87 0.19
C ASP A 71 -30.92 -12.47 -1.07
N ASN A 72 -30.33 -11.65 -1.93
CA ASN A 72 -29.70 -12.09 -3.18
C ASN A 72 -28.46 -11.26 -3.51
N PRO A 73 -27.37 -11.45 -2.74
CA PRO A 73 -26.18 -10.60 -2.81
C PRO A 73 -25.47 -10.65 -4.17
N GLN A 74 -25.67 -11.70 -4.96
CA GLN A 74 -24.99 -11.92 -6.25
C GLN A 74 -25.83 -11.52 -7.48
N LYS A 75 -26.92 -10.75 -7.31
CA LYS A 75 -27.73 -10.31 -8.43
C LYS A 75 -27.09 -9.16 -9.22
N ASN A 76 -26.44 -8.26 -8.52
CA ASN A 76 -25.87 -7.00 -9.05
C ASN A 76 -24.50 -6.70 -8.44
N ILE A 77 -23.74 -5.82 -9.12
CA ILE A 77 -22.52 -5.24 -8.55
C ILE A 77 -22.95 -4.24 -7.47
N LYS A 78 -22.48 -4.48 -6.24
CA LYS A 78 -22.75 -3.69 -5.04
C LYS A 78 -21.56 -2.84 -4.60
N LEU A 79 -20.36 -3.37 -4.77
CA LEU A 79 -19.11 -2.74 -4.34
C LEU A 79 -18.14 -2.62 -5.50
N MET A 80 -17.62 -1.43 -5.72
CA MET A 80 -16.50 -1.16 -6.62
C MET A 80 -15.29 -0.68 -5.82
N VAL A 81 -14.18 -1.39 -5.89
CA VAL A 81 -12.90 -0.97 -5.30
C VAL A 81 -11.96 -0.54 -6.41
N VAL A 82 -11.48 0.69 -6.34
CA VAL A 82 -10.55 1.29 -7.29
C VAL A 82 -9.16 1.34 -6.64
N ALA A 83 -8.19 0.74 -7.30
CA ALA A 83 -6.81 0.71 -6.85
C ALA A 83 -5.87 1.22 -7.95
N PRO A 84 -4.79 1.96 -7.62
CA PRO A 84 -3.91 2.56 -8.63
C PRO A 84 -3.11 1.54 -9.44
N THR A 85 -2.89 0.33 -8.89
CA THR A 85 -2.05 -0.69 -9.53
C THR A 85 -2.73 -2.06 -9.56
N PHE A 86 -2.29 -2.89 -10.51
CA PHE A 86 -2.70 -4.29 -10.60
C PHE A 86 -2.40 -5.07 -9.31
N GLU A 87 -1.21 -4.87 -8.78
CA GLU A 87 -0.73 -5.58 -7.59
C GLU A 87 -1.62 -5.32 -6.38
N LEU A 88 -1.95 -4.05 -6.11
CA LEU A 88 -2.85 -3.69 -5.01
C LEU A 88 -4.27 -4.23 -5.26
N ALA A 89 -4.79 -4.08 -6.47
CA ALA A 89 -6.10 -4.65 -6.83
C ALA A 89 -6.15 -6.18 -6.63
N SER A 90 -5.09 -6.88 -7.03
CA SER A 90 -4.96 -8.34 -6.83
C SER A 90 -4.84 -8.73 -5.36
N GLN A 91 -4.10 -7.93 -4.57
CA GLN A 91 -3.98 -8.10 -3.13
C GLN A 91 -5.33 -7.97 -2.43
N ILE A 92 -6.09 -6.91 -2.73
CA ILE A 92 -7.43 -6.68 -2.17
C ILE A 92 -8.35 -7.86 -2.51
N LYS A 93 -8.32 -8.35 -3.78
CA LYS A 93 -9.08 -9.53 -4.18
C LYS A 93 -8.72 -10.75 -3.33
N THR A 94 -7.43 -10.99 -3.11
CA THR A 94 -6.96 -12.12 -2.29
C THR A 94 -7.43 -12.00 -0.85
N GLN A 95 -7.35 -10.80 -0.26
CA GLN A 95 -7.82 -10.53 1.10
C GLN A 95 -9.33 -10.79 1.24
N ILE A 96 -10.15 -10.34 0.29
CA ILE A 96 -11.59 -10.63 0.28
C ILE A 96 -11.84 -12.14 0.17
N LYS A 97 -11.16 -12.83 -0.76
CA LYS A 97 -11.30 -14.27 -0.96
C LYS A 97 -10.93 -15.09 0.28
N ASN A 98 -9.99 -14.62 1.09
CA ASN A 98 -9.58 -15.32 2.31
C ASN A 98 -10.64 -15.26 3.42
N ILE A 99 -11.54 -14.28 3.38
CA ILE A 99 -12.53 -14.06 4.44
C ILE A 99 -13.98 -14.19 3.97
N SER A 100 -14.26 -14.30 2.67
CA SER A 100 -15.63 -14.32 2.13
C SER A 100 -15.74 -15.14 0.86
N GLU A 101 -16.89 -15.79 0.69
CA GLU A 101 -17.28 -16.51 -0.54
C GLU A 101 -17.98 -15.61 -1.57
N ILE A 102 -18.13 -14.31 -1.29
CA ILE A 102 -18.75 -13.35 -2.20
C ILE A 102 -17.96 -13.29 -3.52
N LYS A 103 -18.66 -13.49 -4.63
CA LYS A 103 -18.04 -13.45 -5.95
C LYS A 103 -17.39 -12.10 -6.22
N THR A 104 -16.08 -12.12 -6.42
CA THR A 104 -15.24 -10.94 -6.61
C THR A 104 -14.47 -11.04 -7.92
N THR A 105 -14.59 -10.03 -8.78
CA THR A 105 -13.94 -10.00 -10.10
C THR A 105 -12.89 -8.89 -10.18
N LEU A 106 -11.75 -9.23 -10.77
CA LEU A 106 -10.63 -8.31 -11.00
C LEU A 106 -10.66 -7.78 -12.45
N LEU A 107 -10.67 -6.44 -12.59
CA LEU A 107 -10.75 -5.72 -13.86
C LEU A 107 -9.54 -4.80 -14.02
N ILE A 108 -8.57 -5.22 -14.84
CA ILE A 108 -7.23 -4.59 -14.90
C ILE A 108 -6.71 -4.45 -16.32
N GLY A 109 -5.87 -3.46 -16.53
CA GLY A 109 -5.15 -3.27 -17.79
C GLY A 109 -4.22 -4.45 -18.13
N GLY A 110 -3.96 -4.63 -19.42
CA GLY A 110 -3.04 -5.66 -19.91
C GLY A 110 -3.56 -7.10 -19.87
N ALA A 111 -4.80 -7.35 -19.42
CA ALA A 111 -5.50 -8.61 -19.60
C ALA A 111 -6.55 -8.49 -20.71
N PRO A 112 -6.87 -9.56 -21.46
CA PRO A 112 -7.84 -9.51 -22.55
C PRO A 112 -9.22 -9.07 -22.07
N ILE A 113 -9.80 -8.05 -22.74
CA ILE A 113 -11.14 -7.52 -22.40
C ILE A 113 -12.20 -8.61 -22.48
N LYS A 114 -12.17 -9.45 -23.51
CA LYS A 114 -13.14 -10.56 -23.70
C LYS A 114 -13.26 -11.41 -22.44
N ARG A 115 -12.14 -11.84 -21.86
CA ARG A 115 -12.11 -12.65 -20.65
C ARG A 115 -12.70 -11.92 -19.44
N GLN A 116 -12.45 -10.61 -19.31
CA GLN A 116 -13.00 -9.82 -18.20
C GLN A 116 -14.53 -9.61 -18.37
N VAL A 117 -15.01 -9.46 -19.60
CA VAL A 117 -16.44 -9.42 -19.89
C VAL A 117 -17.11 -10.76 -19.58
N GLU A 118 -16.46 -11.90 -19.86
CA GLU A 118 -16.98 -13.22 -19.45
C GLU A 118 -17.08 -13.33 -17.93
N ASN A 119 -16.06 -12.90 -17.19
CA ASN A 119 -16.10 -12.91 -15.72
C ASN A 119 -17.23 -12.02 -15.16
N LEU A 120 -17.60 -10.93 -15.83
CA LEU A 120 -18.73 -10.09 -15.43
C LEU A 120 -20.10 -10.80 -15.62
N LYS A 121 -20.21 -11.76 -16.55
CA LYS A 121 -21.44 -12.57 -16.74
C LYS A 121 -21.71 -13.49 -15.53
N GLU A 122 -20.67 -13.81 -14.73
CA GLU A 122 -20.84 -14.58 -13.50
C GLU A 122 -21.51 -13.77 -12.36
N LYS A 123 -21.93 -12.54 -12.65
CA LYS A 123 -22.61 -11.62 -11.74
C LYS A 123 -21.87 -11.42 -10.41
N PRO A 124 -20.63 -10.92 -10.41
CA PRO A 124 -19.91 -10.64 -9.17
C PRO A 124 -20.60 -9.51 -8.41
N ALA A 125 -20.71 -9.64 -7.07
CA ALA A 125 -21.19 -8.55 -6.22
C ALA A 125 -20.09 -7.51 -5.97
N VAL A 126 -18.83 -7.92 -6.04
CA VAL A 126 -17.67 -7.05 -5.84
C VAL A 126 -16.80 -7.01 -7.09
N ILE A 127 -16.48 -5.82 -7.54
CA ILE A 127 -15.47 -5.60 -8.58
C ILE A 127 -14.31 -4.80 -8.02
N ILE A 128 -13.10 -5.18 -8.43
CA ILE A 128 -11.87 -4.49 -8.06
C ILE A 128 -11.11 -4.21 -9.34
N GLY A 129 -10.60 -2.98 -9.51
CA GLY A 129 -9.89 -2.70 -10.73
C GLY A 129 -9.06 -1.43 -10.72
N THR A 130 -8.35 -1.23 -11.84
CA THR A 130 -7.61 0.01 -12.10
C THR A 130 -8.50 1.03 -12.82
N PRO A 131 -8.33 2.35 -12.56
CA PRO A 131 -9.24 3.38 -13.07
C PRO A 131 -9.50 3.30 -14.57
N ALA A 132 -8.45 3.26 -15.38
CA ALA A 132 -8.56 3.25 -16.83
C ALA A 132 -9.35 2.02 -17.37
N ARG A 133 -9.14 0.82 -16.79
CA ARG A 133 -9.84 -0.38 -17.23
C ARG A 133 -11.31 -0.39 -16.80
N LEU A 134 -11.60 0.05 -15.59
CA LEU A 134 -12.99 0.18 -15.11
C LEU A 134 -13.77 1.16 -15.99
N LEU A 135 -13.19 2.32 -16.30
CA LEU A 135 -13.81 3.33 -17.17
C LEU A 135 -13.97 2.82 -18.60
N GLU A 136 -12.98 2.11 -19.15
CA GLU A 136 -13.06 1.49 -20.47
C GLU A 136 -14.25 0.53 -20.55
N LEU A 137 -14.40 -0.38 -19.61
CA LEU A 137 -15.53 -1.34 -19.56
C LEU A 137 -16.88 -0.65 -19.35
N PHE A 138 -16.92 0.42 -18.57
CA PHE A 138 -18.12 1.25 -18.38
C PHE A 138 -18.53 1.93 -19.70
N ASN A 139 -17.61 2.59 -20.38
CA ASN A 139 -17.85 3.26 -21.67
C ASN A 139 -18.28 2.28 -22.76
N LEU A 140 -17.72 1.07 -22.75
CA LEU A 140 -18.15 -0.02 -23.64
C LEU A 140 -19.51 -0.63 -23.26
N LYS A 141 -20.20 -0.10 -22.22
CA LYS A 141 -21.49 -0.60 -21.69
C LYS A 141 -21.42 -2.09 -21.27
N LYS A 142 -20.24 -2.59 -20.93
CA LYS A 142 -20.04 -3.95 -20.41
C LYS A 142 -20.06 -3.99 -18.89
N LEU A 143 -19.79 -2.88 -18.23
CA LEU A 143 -19.86 -2.69 -16.79
C LEU A 143 -21.08 -1.83 -16.46
N LYS A 144 -22.01 -2.39 -15.67
CA LYS A 144 -23.24 -1.72 -15.23
C LYS A 144 -23.10 -1.33 -13.76
N LEU A 145 -23.27 -0.06 -13.45
CA LEU A 145 -23.09 0.52 -12.11
C LEU A 145 -24.40 1.06 -11.50
N GLU A 146 -25.56 0.70 -12.07
CA GLU A 146 -26.87 1.25 -11.66
C GLU A 146 -27.28 0.82 -10.23
N ASN A 147 -26.78 -0.33 -9.77
CA ASN A 147 -27.10 -0.90 -8.45
C ASN A 147 -25.90 -0.84 -7.49
N LEU A 148 -24.90 -0.01 -7.81
CA LEU A 148 -23.74 0.17 -6.97
C LEU A 148 -24.12 0.87 -5.66
N ASP A 149 -23.71 0.33 -4.52
CA ASP A 149 -23.99 0.88 -3.20
C ASP A 149 -22.79 1.62 -2.62
N ALA A 150 -21.56 1.15 -2.92
CA ALA A 150 -20.37 1.79 -2.44
C ALA A 150 -19.22 1.78 -3.48
N VAL A 151 -18.43 2.86 -3.46
CA VAL A 151 -17.14 2.97 -4.14
C VAL A 151 -16.05 3.17 -3.10
N VAL A 152 -14.99 2.37 -3.21
CA VAL A 152 -13.78 2.52 -2.40
C VAL A 152 -12.62 2.98 -3.29
N LEU A 153 -11.92 4.01 -2.86
CA LEU A 153 -10.65 4.46 -3.42
C LEU A 153 -9.52 4.07 -2.45
N ASP A 154 -8.74 3.06 -2.79
CA ASP A 154 -7.56 2.69 -1.99
C ASP A 154 -6.30 3.34 -2.56
N GLU A 155 -5.43 3.85 -1.70
CA GLU A 155 -4.32 4.76 -2.04
C GLU A 155 -4.82 5.98 -2.85
N VAL A 156 -5.78 6.71 -2.28
CA VAL A 156 -6.44 7.82 -2.98
C VAL A 156 -5.46 8.92 -3.40
N ASP A 157 -4.40 9.17 -2.65
CA ASP A 157 -3.31 10.08 -3.00
C ASP A 157 -2.70 9.75 -4.36
N ARG A 158 -2.66 8.48 -4.72
CA ARG A 158 -2.19 7.99 -6.03
C ARG A 158 -3.26 8.07 -7.10
N LEU A 159 -4.51 7.74 -6.75
CA LEU A 159 -5.61 7.77 -7.69
C LEU A 159 -5.94 9.18 -8.20
N ILE A 160 -5.61 10.22 -7.41
CA ILE A 160 -5.77 11.63 -7.80
C ILE A 160 -4.47 12.27 -8.32
N ALA A 161 -3.37 11.50 -8.46
CA ALA A 161 -2.18 11.97 -9.14
C ALA A 161 -2.47 12.22 -10.63
N PRO A 162 -1.75 13.13 -11.31
CA PRO A 162 -2.07 13.57 -12.67
C PRO A 162 -2.33 12.44 -13.67
N GLU A 163 -1.62 11.32 -13.53
CA GLU A 163 -1.70 10.18 -14.46
C GLU A 163 -3.01 9.39 -14.36
N LEU A 164 -3.68 9.40 -13.19
CA LEU A 164 -4.88 8.60 -12.92
C LEU A 164 -6.10 9.43 -12.61
N ARG A 165 -5.92 10.72 -12.32
CA ARG A 165 -6.97 11.62 -11.82
C ARG A 165 -8.21 11.65 -12.72
N ASP A 166 -8.01 11.87 -14.01
CA ASP A 166 -9.13 12.03 -14.94
C ASP A 166 -9.97 10.75 -15.05
N PHE A 167 -9.32 9.60 -15.10
CA PHE A 167 -10.02 8.30 -15.08
C PHE A 167 -10.76 8.07 -13.77
N THR A 168 -10.16 8.42 -12.64
CA THR A 168 -10.75 8.27 -11.31
C THR A 168 -11.97 9.16 -11.14
N MET A 169 -11.86 10.43 -11.52
CA MET A 169 -12.96 11.38 -11.43
C MET A 169 -14.12 11.01 -12.36
N ALA A 170 -13.83 10.56 -13.59
CA ALA A 170 -14.85 10.08 -14.50
C ALA A 170 -15.60 8.86 -13.94
N LEU A 171 -14.92 7.95 -13.27
CA LEU A 171 -15.55 6.80 -12.60
C LEU A 171 -16.44 7.24 -11.44
N LEU A 172 -16.02 8.18 -10.61
CA LEU A 172 -16.82 8.69 -9.49
C LEU A 172 -18.12 9.37 -9.96
N ASN A 173 -18.10 9.99 -11.13
CA ASN A 173 -19.26 10.63 -11.73
C ASN A 173 -20.15 9.67 -12.56
N SER A 174 -19.75 8.40 -12.72
CA SER A 174 -20.47 7.43 -13.56
C SER A 174 -21.75 6.85 -12.93
N PRO A 175 -21.87 6.58 -11.61
CA PRO A 175 -23.10 6.13 -10.98
C PRO A 175 -24.18 7.19 -11.03
N LYS A 176 -25.43 6.78 -11.35
CA LYS A 176 -26.58 7.70 -11.47
C LYS A 176 -27.29 8.00 -10.15
N LYS A 177 -27.06 7.21 -9.10
CA LYS A 177 -27.67 7.36 -7.77
C LYS A 177 -26.61 7.64 -6.72
N HIS A 178 -27.08 8.02 -5.54
CA HIS A 178 -26.23 8.17 -4.37
C HIS A 178 -25.45 6.88 -4.09
N VAL A 179 -24.13 6.99 -4.01
CA VAL A 179 -23.22 5.87 -3.73
C VAL A 179 -22.32 6.29 -2.58
N GLN A 180 -22.19 5.47 -1.56
CA GLN A 180 -21.30 5.71 -0.44
C GLN A 180 -19.84 5.75 -0.94
N LEU A 181 -19.12 6.84 -0.65
CA LEU A 181 -17.71 7.01 -1.04
C LEU A 181 -16.81 6.75 0.16
N ILE A 182 -15.88 5.82 0.01
CA ILE A 182 -14.86 5.54 1.01
C ILE A 182 -13.50 5.73 0.35
N ALA A 183 -12.65 6.55 0.97
CA ALA A 183 -11.32 6.84 0.47
C ALA A 183 -10.29 6.57 1.56
N ALA A 184 -9.31 5.72 1.27
CA ALA A 184 -8.22 5.35 2.17
C ALA A 184 -6.89 5.84 1.62
N SER A 185 -6.06 6.44 2.46
CA SER A 185 -4.72 6.90 2.08
C SER A 185 -3.74 6.80 3.24
N ALA A 186 -2.45 6.76 2.91
CA ALA A 186 -1.38 6.98 3.90
C ALA A 186 -1.20 8.48 4.17
N THR A 187 -1.51 9.33 3.19
CA THR A 187 -1.38 10.78 3.28
C THR A 187 -2.64 11.46 2.74
N ILE A 188 -3.14 12.47 3.47
CA ILE A 188 -4.28 13.28 3.06
C ILE A 188 -3.90 14.75 3.04
N THR A 189 -3.98 15.36 1.87
CA THR A 189 -3.76 16.80 1.71
C THR A 189 -5.08 17.57 1.71
N LYS A 190 -5.04 18.88 1.96
CA LYS A 190 -6.22 19.77 1.82
C LYS A 190 -6.80 19.74 0.41
N SER A 191 -5.95 19.55 -0.62
CA SER A 191 -6.39 19.41 -2.00
C SER A 191 -7.16 18.10 -2.24
N THR A 192 -6.72 16.99 -1.62
CA THR A 192 -7.44 15.71 -1.66
C THR A 192 -8.84 15.85 -1.05
N GLN A 193 -8.94 16.47 0.12
CA GLN A 193 -10.22 16.71 0.79
C GLN A 193 -11.18 17.53 -0.09
N LYS A 194 -10.70 18.67 -0.62
CA LYS A 194 -11.51 19.52 -1.50
C LYS A 194 -11.97 18.80 -2.76
N LEU A 195 -11.08 18.00 -3.37
CA LEU A 195 -11.39 17.27 -4.60
C LEU A 195 -12.50 16.24 -4.35
N LEU A 196 -12.41 15.46 -3.26
CA LEU A 196 -13.40 14.43 -2.95
C LEU A 196 -14.72 15.02 -2.46
N ALA A 197 -14.69 16.12 -1.70
CA ALA A 197 -15.89 16.85 -1.30
C ALA A 197 -16.65 17.44 -2.50
N GLY A 198 -15.95 17.77 -3.59
CA GLY A 198 -16.54 18.33 -4.81
C GLY A 198 -17.00 17.32 -5.86
N THR A 199 -16.94 16.02 -5.59
CA THR A 199 -17.15 14.98 -6.61
C THR A 199 -18.60 14.80 -7.07
N LYS A 200 -19.61 15.26 -6.31
CA LYS A 200 -21.00 15.30 -6.78
C LYS A 200 -21.70 16.53 -6.22
N ILE A 201 -22.10 17.42 -7.12
CA ILE A 201 -22.90 18.58 -6.82
C ILE A 201 -24.33 18.25 -7.26
N LYS A 202 -25.30 18.37 -6.37
CA LYS A 202 -26.73 18.25 -6.71
C LYS A 202 -27.14 19.36 -7.68
N SER A 203 -28.25 19.16 -8.35
CA SER A 203 -28.85 20.15 -9.26
C SER A 203 -29.13 21.52 -8.61
N ASP A 204 -29.26 21.56 -7.29
CA ASP A 204 -29.44 22.76 -6.47
C ASP A 204 -28.14 23.44 -6.02
N GLY A 205 -26.97 22.93 -6.46
CA GLY A 205 -25.64 23.44 -6.09
C GLY A 205 -25.12 22.96 -4.73
N SER A 206 -25.89 22.19 -3.96
CA SER A 206 -25.43 21.59 -2.71
C SER A 206 -24.54 20.35 -2.98
N LEU A 207 -23.59 20.07 -2.08
CA LEU A 207 -22.78 18.86 -2.14
C LEU A 207 -23.67 17.62 -1.88
N GLU A 208 -23.61 16.63 -2.75
CA GLU A 208 -24.39 15.39 -2.62
C GLU A 208 -23.87 14.49 -1.48
N HIS A 209 -22.62 14.69 -1.06
CA HIS A 209 -21.98 13.91 -0.01
C HIS A 209 -21.22 14.82 0.96
N GLU A 210 -21.58 14.74 2.22
CA GLU A 210 -20.68 15.12 3.29
C GLU A 210 -19.71 13.96 3.51
N VAL A 211 -18.42 14.16 3.17
CA VAL A 211 -17.39 13.16 3.38
C VAL A 211 -16.77 13.43 4.75
N GLU A 212 -17.10 12.58 5.71
CA GLU A 212 -16.43 12.63 7.01
C GLU A 212 -14.93 12.38 6.84
N THR A 213 -14.10 13.13 7.55
CA THR A 213 -12.65 12.94 7.49
C THR A 213 -12.17 12.43 8.84
N LEU A 214 -11.57 11.24 8.82
CA LEU A 214 -10.98 10.62 9.98
C LEU A 214 -9.45 10.65 9.88
N PHE A 215 -8.83 11.47 10.69
CA PHE A 215 -7.41 11.46 10.90
C PHE A 215 -7.09 10.57 12.10
N LEU A 216 -6.62 9.38 11.84
CA LEU A 216 -6.06 8.56 12.90
C LEU A 216 -4.71 9.16 13.31
N PRO A 217 -4.46 9.27 14.62
CA PRO A 217 -3.10 9.57 15.04
C PRO A 217 -2.19 8.52 14.39
N PRO A 218 -1.07 8.92 13.83
CA PRO A 218 -0.14 7.96 13.27
C PRO A 218 0.14 6.91 14.35
N GLU A 219 0.04 5.61 14.01
CA GLU A 219 0.43 4.54 14.93
C GLU A 219 1.91 4.64 15.29
N ASP A 220 2.54 5.70 14.80
CA ASP A 220 3.97 5.95 14.93
C ASP A 220 4.82 4.75 14.51
N VAL A 221 4.30 3.95 13.54
CA VAL A 221 5.05 2.79 13.01
C VAL A 221 6.43 3.23 12.55
N LEU A 222 6.48 4.36 11.82
CA LEU A 222 7.76 4.95 11.41
C LEU A 222 8.65 5.34 12.58
N ARG A 223 8.09 5.85 13.67
CA ARG A 223 8.86 6.36 14.81
C ARG A 223 9.18 5.28 15.85
N LYS A 224 8.24 4.35 16.07
CA LYS A 224 8.33 3.39 17.19
C LYS A 224 8.77 1.99 16.74
N ARG A 225 8.48 1.60 15.50
CA ARG A 225 8.72 0.22 15.03
C ARG A 225 9.81 0.11 13.98
N ILE A 226 10.21 1.24 13.36
CA ILE A 226 11.29 1.26 12.38
C ILE A 226 12.50 1.97 12.94
N THR A 227 13.63 1.27 12.97
CA THR A 227 14.93 1.88 13.28
C THR A 227 15.48 2.50 12.00
N HIS A 228 15.70 3.82 12.01
CA HIS A 228 16.25 4.54 10.87
C HIS A 228 17.76 4.73 11.02
N LEU A 229 18.50 4.26 10.03
CA LEU A 229 19.96 4.39 9.98
C LEU A 229 20.38 5.27 8.81
N ALA A 230 21.39 6.11 9.01
CA ALA A 230 22.02 6.92 7.98
C ALA A 230 23.46 6.47 7.79
N ILE A 231 23.84 6.16 6.55
CA ILE A 231 25.20 5.76 6.19
C ILE A 231 25.70 6.67 5.08
N PHE A 232 26.74 7.44 5.38
CA PHE A 232 27.42 8.26 4.37
C PHE A 232 28.20 7.37 3.40
N SER A 233 28.10 7.68 2.12
CA SER A 233 28.89 7.04 1.07
C SER A 233 29.03 7.98 -0.12
N GLU A 234 30.24 8.14 -0.61
CA GLU A 234 30.48 8.82 -1.89
C GLU A 234 29.68 8.14 -3.01
N ARG A 235 29.20 8.94 -3.95
CA ARG A 235 28.33 8.46 -5.04
C ARG A 235 28.89 7.25 -5.80
N ARG A 236 30.23 7.25 -6.05
CA ARG A 236 30.94 6.16 -6.73
C ARG A 236 31.01 4.87 -5.93
N ASP A 237 30.98 4.96 -4.60
CA ASP A 237 31.23 3.86 -3.67
C ASP A 237 29.93 3.25 -3.11
N LYS A 238 28.76 3.88 -3.39
CA LYS A 238 27.45 3.47 -2.83
C LYS A 238 27.14 1.98 -3.02
N ILE A 239 27.46 1.38 -4.18
CA ILE A 239 27.14 -0.03 -4.42
C ILE A 239 28.05 -0.94 -3.60
N ASP A 240 29.33 -0.56 -3.41
CA ASP A 240 30.22 -1.32 -2.53
C ASP A 240 29.82 -1.15 -1.06
N THR A 241 29.39 0.04 -0.67
CA THR A 241 28.80 0.31 0.65
C THR A 241 27.54 -0.54 0.87
N LEU A 242 26.63 -0.59 -0.09
CA LEU A 242 25.44 -1.47 -0.04
C LEU A 242 25.85 -2.93 0.18
N ARG A 243 26.81 -3.42 -0.59
CA ARG A 243 27.35 -4.78 -0.43
C ARG A 243 27.84 -5.05 0.98
N LYS A 244 28.67 -4.14 1.52
CA LYS A 244 29.21 -4.25 2.88
C LYS A 244 28.13 -4.20 3.96
N VAL A 245 27.11 -3.33 3.79
CA VAL A 245 25.96 -3.25 4.68
C VAL A 245 25.15 -4.55 4.68
N ILE A 246 24.89 -5.15 3.51
CA ILE A 246 24.20 -6.44 3.41
C ILE A 246 24.97 -7.55 4.13
N LEU A 247 26.29 -7.56 3.99
CA LEU A 247 27.15 -8.56 4.66
C LEU A 247 27.23 -8.35 6.18
N ALA A 248 27.19 -7.10 6.65
CA ALA A 248 27.20 -6.76 8.06
C ALA A 248 25.87 -7.09 8.76
N GLU A 249 24.74 -6.66 8.16
CA GLU A 249 23.39 -6.80 8.72
C GLU A 249 22.78 -8.19 8.50
N LYS A 250 23.18 -8.91 7.46
CA LYS A 250 22.67 -10.25 7.11
C LYS A 250 21.14 -10.31 7.10
N PRO A 251 20.46 -9.44 6.35
CA PRO A 251 19.00 -9.35 6.38
C PRO A 251 18.34 -10.67 6.04
N SER A 252 17.30 -11.04 6.78
CA SER A 252 16.48 -12.20 6.44
C SER A 252 15.70 -11.99 5.14
N LYS A 253 15.21 -10.76 4.91
CA LYS A 253 14.54 -10.32 3.69
C LYS A 253 14.76 -8.81 3.50
N CYS A 254 15.38 -8.41 2.41
CA CYS A 254 15.77 -7.01 2.14
C CYS A 254 15.18 -6.50 0.83
N LEU A 255 14.58 -5.31 0.89
CA LEU A 255 14.14 -4.58 -0.28
C LEU A 255 15.02 -3.34 -0.46
N VAL A 256 15.71 -3.26 -1.60
CA VAL A 256 16.62 -2.17 -1.94
C VAL A 256 15.94 -1.24 -2.94
N PHE A 257 15.81 0.03 -2.60
CA PHE A 257 15.21 1.06 -3.45
C PHE A 257 16.22 1.91 -4.17
N THR A 258 15.96 2.19 -5.46
CA THR A 258 16.66 3.20 -6.25
C THR A 258 15.72 3.91 -7.21
N GLY A 259 15.95 5.21 -7.46
CA GLY A 259 15.06 6.06 -8.26
C GLY A 259 15.10 5.81 -9.76
N LYS A 260 16.16 5.20 -10.30
CA LYS A 260 16.38 5.02 -11.74
C LYS A 260 16.43 3.56 -12.16
N LEU A 261 15.82 3.27 -13.31
CA LEU A 261 15.74 1.94 -13.89
C LEU A 261 17.13 1.31 -14.13
N ASP A 262 17.99 2.04 -14.81
CA ASP A 262 19.38 1.64 -15.14
C ASP A 262 20.22 1.36 -13.90
N GLN A 263 19.92 2.02 -12.80
CA GLN A 263 20.57 1.72 -11.51
C GLN A 263 20.11 0.39 -10.93
N VAL A 264 18.86 -0.02 -11.11
CA VAL A 264 18.38 -1.35 -10.68
C VAL A 264 19.23 -2.45 -11.31
N GLU A 265 19.41 -2.41 -12.63
CA GLU A 265 20.19 -3.41 -13.37
C GLU A 265 21.68 -3.37 -12.99
N ASN A 266 22.26 -2.17 -12.83
CA ASN A 266 23.67 -1.99 -12.43
C ASN A 266 23.92 -2.54 -11.01
N ILE A 267 23.04 -2.26 -10.04
CA ILE A 267 23.17 -2.78 -8.67
C ILE A 267 23.08 -4.30 -8.68
N VAL A 268 22.10 -4.87 -9.38
CA VAL A 268 21.90 -6.32 -9.48
C VAL A 268 23.13 -6.99 -10.09
N SER A 269 23.61 -6.48 -11.22
CA SER A 269 24.80 -7.02 -11.88
C SER A 269 26.03 -7.02 -10.97
N LYS A 270 26.32 -5.90 -10.30
CA LYS A 270 27.48 -5.77 -9.40
C LYS A 270 27.37 -6.64 -8.15
N LEU A 271 26.18 -6.74 -7.53
CA LEU A 271 25.98 -7.57 -6.35
C LEU A 271 26.13 -9.07 -6.69
N ASN A 272 25.50 -9.52 -7.78
CA ASN A 272 25.63 -10.91 -8.24
C ASN A 272 27.08 -11.26 -8.61
N PHE A 273 27.80 -10.37 -9.31
CA PHE A 273 29.23 -10.55 -9.59
C PHE A 273 30.07 -10.70 -8.32
N LYS A 274 29.66 -10.07 -7.21
CA LYS A 274 30.32 -10.17 -5.90
C LYS A 274 29.76 -11.30 -5.02
N GLY A 275 28.99 -12.23 -5.59
CA GLY A 275 28.46 -13.40 -4.89
C GLY A 275 27.25 -13.14 -3.98
N ILE A 276 26.60 -11.98 -4.10
CA ILE A 276 25.35 -11.69 -3.38
C ILE A 276 24.18 -11.89 -4.33
N GLU A 277 23.46 -13.01 -4.17
CA GLU A 277 22.29 -13.33 -5.00
C GLU A 277 21.19 -12.29 -4.76
N CYS A 278 20.82 -11.57 -5.82
CA CYS A 278 19.74 -10.62 -5.81
C CYS A 278 19.04 -10.53 -7.18
N PHE A 279 17.81 -10.01 -7.18
CA PHE A 279 17.04 -9.81 -8.40
C PHE A 279 16.56 -8.37 -8.51
N GLY A 280 16.36 -7.92 -9.77
CA GLY A 280 15.87 -6.59 -10.08
C GLY A 280 14.41 -6.62 -10.51
N LEU A 281 13.61 -5.74 -9.93
CA LEU A 281 12.21 -5.53 -10.32
C LEU A 281 12.03 -4.08 -10.78
N HIS A 282 11.65 -3.90 -12.05
CA HIS A 282 11.43 -2.58 -12.65
C HIS A 282 10.23 -2.60 -13.60
N ALA A 283 9.79 -1.42 -14.05
CA ALA A 283 8.58 -1.25 -14.85
C ALA A 283 8.58 -2.04 -16.18
N LYS A 284 9.77 -2.30 -16.76
CA LYS A 284 9.94 -3.08 -18.00
C LYS A 284 10.06 -4.59 -17.76
N THR A 285 10.06 -5.06 -16.52
CA THR A 285 10.14 -6.50 -16.22
C THR A 285 8.90 -7.19 -16.77
N ASP A 286 9.11 -8.26 -17.56
CA ASP A 286 8.02 -9.08 -18.08
C ASP A 286 7.11 -9.61 -16.98
N LYS A 287 5.81 -9.73 -17.26
CA LYS A 287 4.79 -10.11 -16.26
C LYS A 287 5.02 -11.48 -15.64
N VAL A 288 5.46 -12.46 -16.44
CA VAL A 288 5.71 -13.82 -15.96
C VAL A 288 6.95 -13.83 -15.07
N ALA A 289 8.03 -13.20 -15.54
CA ALA A 289 9.25 -13.02 -14.77
C ALA A 289 8.99 -12.25 -13.46
N ARG A 290 8.21 -11.14 -13.51
CA ARG A 290 7.80 -10.35 -12.35
C ARG A 290 7.11 -11.22 -11.31
N LYS A 291 6.10 -12.00 -11.72
CA LYS A 291 5.38 -12.90 -10.80
C LYS A 291 6.32 -13.91 -10.16
N SER A 292 7.14 -14.58 -10.97
CA SER A 292 8.11 -15.57 -10.48
C SER A 292 9.09 -14.96 -9.46
N MET A 293 9.64 -13.77 -9.73
CA MET A 293 10.55 -13.06 -8.81
C MET A 293 9.86 -12.73 -7.48
N ILE A 294 8.65 -12.19 -7.54
CA ILE A 294 7.87 -11.84 -6.34
C ILE A 294 7.58 -13.11 -5.52
N ASP A 295 7.16 -14.21 -6.15
CA ASP A 295 6.86 -15.46 -5.45
C ASP A 295 8.12 -16.07 -4.81
N ARG A 296 9.28 -16.00 -5.48
CA ARG A 296 10.57 -16.44 -4.92
C ARG A 296 11.04 -15.56 -3.78
N PHE A 297 10.83 -14.24 -3.85
CA PHE A 297 11.15 -13.32 -2.77
C PHE A 297 10.18 -13.49 -1.58
N ARG A 298 8.89 -13.68 -1.86
CA ARG A 298 7.88 -13.95 -0.81
C ARG A 298 8.18 -15.24 -0.05
N SER A 299 8.54 -16.30 -0.75
CA SER A 299 8.91 -17.59 -0.13
C SER A 299 10.27 -17.60 0.55
N GLY A 300 11.05 -16.51 0.47
CA GLY A 300 12.40 -16.43 1.05
C GLY A 300 13.49 -17.18 0.27
N LYS A 301 13.17 -17.75 -0.91
CA LYS A 301 14.18 -18.34 -1.81
C LYS A 301 15.16 -17.30 -2.32
N ILE A 302 14.74 -16.06 -2.43
CA ILE A 302 15.56 -14.88 -2.71
C ILE A 302 15.43 -13.97 -1.50
N LYS A 303 16.57 -13.50 -0.97
CA LYS A 303 16.58 -12.64 0.22
C LYS A 303 16.69 -11.15 -0.12
N ILE A 304 17.14 -10.80 -1.31
CA ILE A 304 17.41 -9.41 -1.70
C ILE A 304 16.72 -9.11 -3.03
N LEU A 305 15.84 -8.11 -3.01
CA LEU A 305 15.15 -7.60 -4.19
C LEU A 305 15.50 -6.12 -4.38
N VAL A 306 16.03 -5.76 -5.54
CA VAL A 306 16.32 -4.37 -5.92
C VAL A 306 15.17 -3.85 -6.78
N THR A 307 14.62 -2.67 -6.44
CA THR A 307 13.44 -2.15 -7.13
C THR A 307 13.44 -0.64 -7.22
N SER A 308 12.61 -0.11 -8.13
CA SER A 308 12.26 1.30 -8.18
C SER A 308 10.91 1.56 -7.51
N ASP A 309 10.62 2.83 -7.17
CA ASP A 309 9.35 3.22 -6.55
C ASP A 309 8.14 2.74 -7.35
N LEU A 310 8.17 2.94 -8.66
CA LEU A 310 7.07 2.56 -9.55
C LEU A 310 6.83 1.04 -9.54
N ALA A 311 7.91 0.26 -9.52
CA ALA A 311 7.82 -1.20 -9.59
C ALA A 311 7.49 -1.85 -8.24
N SER A 312 7.77 -1.18 -7.14
CA SER A 312 7.50 -1.67 -5.77
C SER A 312 6.06 -1.42 -5.31
N ARG A 313 5.32 -0.58 -6.02
CA ARG A 313 3.94 -0.23 -5.66
C ARG A 313 3.05 -1.47 -5.67
N GLY A 314 2.17 -1.57 -4.68
CA GLY A 314 1.26 -2.71 -4.53
C GLY A 314 1.95 -4.03 -4.17
N LEU A 315 3.26 -4.06 -3.95
CA LEU A 315 3.93 -5.25 -3.46
C LEU A 315 3.54 -5.49 -2.00
N ASP A 316 2.74 -6.51 -1.78
CA ASP A 316 2.50 -7.05 -0.45
C ASP A 316 3.42 -8.24 -0.23
N ILE A 317 4.51 -7.96 0.45
CA ILE A 317 5.51 -8.96 0.80
C ILE A 317 5.63 -8.93 2.32
N PRO A 318 5.24 -10.01 2.99
CA PRO A 318 5.36 -10.11 4.43
C PRO A 318 6.83 -10.25 4.84
N GLU A 319 7.11 -9.83 6.07
CA GLU A 319 8.37 -10.11 6.76
C GLU A 319 9.63 -9.50 6.12
N ILE A 320 9.50 -8.35 5.48
CA ILE A 320 10.67 -7.58 5.08
C ILE A 320 11.33 -7.04 6.36
N SER A 321 12.55 -7.51 6.62
CA SER A 321 13.32 -7.10 7.80
C SER A 321 14.04 -5.76 7.57
N HIS A 322 14.53 -5.53 6.35
CA HIS A 322 15.32 -4.35 6.00
C HIS A 322 14.83 -3.68 4.73
N ILE A 323 14.73 -2.36 4.79
CA ILE A 323 14.62 -1.47 3.64
C ILE A 323 15.96 -0.74 3.50
N ILE A 324 16.53 -0.76 2.31
CA ILE A 324 17.74 0.03 2.02
C ILE A 324 17.41 0.99 0.88
N GLN A 325 17.62 2.29 1.10
CA GLN A 325 17.38 3.33 0.12
C GLN A 325 18.72 3.83 -0.42
N MET A 326 18.98 3.64 -1.71
CA MET A 326 20.20 4.04 -2.40
C MET A 326 20.18 5.49 -2.86
N ASP A 327 19.05 6.14 -2.74
CA ASP A 327 18.82 7.55 -3.01
C ASP A 327 17.66 8.08 -2.16
N MET A 328 17.66 9.39 -1.91
CA MET A 328 16.54 10.05 -1.29
C MET A 328 15.39 10.21 -2.29
N PRO A 329 14.15 9.86 -1.93
CA PRO A 329 13.01 10.05 -2.80
C PRO A 329 12.69 11.54 -3.01
N SER A 330 12.00 11.83 -4.12
CA SER A 330 11.65 13.20 -4.53
C SER A 330 10.70 13.91 -3.57
N ASN A 331 9.92 13.17 -2.80
CA ASN A 331 9.03 13.70 -1.76
C ASN A 331 8.92 12.76 -0.56
N GLU A 332 8.34 13.28 0.53
CA GLU A 332 8.18 12.56 1.79
C GLU A 332 7.25 11.34 1.70
N ASP A 333 6.21 11.42 0.88
CA ASP A 333 5.26 10.32 0.74
C ASP A 333 5.94 9.07 0.21
N PHE A 334 6.85 9.22 -0.75
CA PHE A 334 7.66 8.10 -1.24
C PHE A 334 8.55 7.51 -0.15
N PHE A 335 9.14 8.35 0.71
CA PHE A 335 9.93 7.87 1.84
C PHE A 335 9.09 7.03 2.80
N VAL A 336 7.93 7.55 3.19
CA VAL A 336 6.96 6.87 4.07
C VAL A 336 6.53 5.54 3.45
N HIS A 337 6.21 5.53 2.16
CA HIS A 337 5.80 4.33 1.43
C HIS A 337 6.94 3.30 1.29
N ARG A 338 8.18 3.74 1.09
CA ARG A 338 9.35 2.84 1.05
C ARG A 338 9.61 2.24 2.44
N ALA A 339 9.74 3.07 3.47
CA ALA A 339 9.99 2.64 4.82
C ALA A 339 8.87 1.73 5.37
N GLY A 340 7.60 2.06 5.08
CA GLY A 340 6.43 1.26 5.47
C GLY A 340 6.30 -0.10 4.76
N ARG A 341 7.28 -0.52 3.96
CA ARG A 341 7.36 -1.90 3.46
C ARG A 341 7.87 -2.87 4.52
N THR A 342 8.54 -2.39 5.56
CA THR A 342 8.91 -3.18 6.75
C THR A 342 7.99 -2.87 7.93
N ALA A 343 8.24 -3.47 9.07
CA ALA A 343 7.52 -3.29 10.33
C ALA A 343 5.98 -3.52 10.26
N ARG A 344 5.52 -4.42 9.39
CA ARG A 344 4.10 -4.76 9.23
C ARG A 344 3.64 -5.78 10.27
N ALA A 345 2.32 -5.84 10.49
CA ALA A 345 1.68 -6.80 11.39
C ALA A 345 2.31 -6.84 12.80
N GLY A 346 2.58 -5.67 13.37
CA GLY A 346 3.12 -5.57 14.74
C GLY A 346 4.61 -5.83 14.89
N LYS A 347 5.32 -6.23 13.82
CA LYS A 347 6.77 -6.47 13.82
C LYS A 347 7.58 -5.17 13.81
N THR A 348 8.86 -5.25 14.08
CA THR A 348 9.84 -4.17 13.92
C THR A 348 10.60 -4.31 12.60
N GLY A 349 11.28 -3.25 12.17
CA GLY A 349 12.07 -3.26 10.94
C GLY A 349 13.21 -2.24 10.96
N ILE A 350 14.10 -2.33 9.98
CA ILE A 350 15.23 -1.43 9.82
C ILE A 350 15.11 -0.74 8.47
N ASN A 351 15.25 0.58 8.45
CA ASN A 351 15.33 1.40 7.25
C ASN A 351 16.69 2.09 7.20
N ILE A 352 17.50 1.80 6.18
CA ILE A 352 18.85 2.32 6.00
C ILE A 352 18.86 3.23 4.78
N VAL A 353 19.33 4.45 4.93
CA VAL A 353 19.61 5.36 3.82
C VAL A 353 21.11 5.40 3.59
N ILE A 354 21.55 5.05 2.38
CA ILE A 354 22.94 5.17 1.92
C ILE A 354 23.01 6.36 0.98
N GLY A 355 23.62 7.44 1.41
CA GLY A 355 23.60 8.70 0.68
C GLY A 355 24.92 9.45 0.67
N ASP A 356 25.09 10.31 -0.33
CA ASP A 356 26.14 11.34 -0.35
C ASP A 356 25.77 12.51 0.58
N GLU A 357 26.64 13.51 0.69
CA GLU A 357 26.43 14.67 1.56
C GLU A 357 25.10 15.38 1.30
N TYR A 358 24.73 15.57 0.04
CA TYR A 358 23.47 16.22 -0.35
C TYR A 358 22.26 15.41 0.13
N GLU A 359 22.27 14.11 -0.07
CA GLU A 359 21.19 13.20 0.34
C GLU A 359 21.11 13.07 1.86
N MET A 360 22.23 13.08 2.58
CA MET A 360 22.25 13.10 4.04
C MET A 360 21.62 14.39 4.58
N ASN A 361 21.89 15.54 3.96
CA ASN A 361 21.27 16.80 4.31
C ASN A 361 19.76 16.81 4.02
N GLN A 362 19.31 16.15 2.94
CA GLN A 362 17.88 15.95 2.67
C GLN A 362 17.25 15.06 3.73
N PHE A 363 17.93 13.98 4.11
CA PHE A 363 17.43 13.04 5.13
C PHE A 363 17.30 13.72 6.50
N ALA A 364 18.26 14.55 6.91
CA ALA A 364 18.18 15.32 8.15
C ALA A 364 17.00 16.32 8.18
N ARG A 365 16.65 16.92 7.03
CA ARG A 365 15.45 17.77 6.93
C ARG A 365 14.17 16.94 7.08
N LEU A 366 14.14 15.75 6.48
CA LEU A 366 13.02 14.83 6.55
C LEU A 366 12.84 14.26 7.97
N GLU A 367 13.93 13.93 8.64
CA GLU A 367 13.97 13.53 10.05
C GLU A 367 13.22 14.54 10.94
N LYS A 368 13.59 15.84 10.82
CA LYS A 368 12.93 16.92 11.57
C LYS A 368 11.45 17.03 11.22
N LYS A 369 11.11 16.96 9.92
CA LYS A 369 9.75 17.14 9.44
C LYS A 369 8.83 16.01 9.89
N LEU A 370 9.29 14.76 9.85
CA LEU A 370 8.53 13.58 10.25
C LEU A 370 8.70 13.24 11.74
N GLY A 371 9.56 13.95 12.47
CA GLY A 371 9.87 13.67 13.88
C GLY A 371 10.47 12.28 14.08
N LEU A 372 11.28 11.83 13.15
CA LEU A 372 11.99 10.54 13.24
C LEU A 372 13.20 10.67 14.15
N LYS A 373 13.73 9.53 14.58
CA LYS A 373 15.04 9.41 15.21
C LYS A 373 15.95 8.61 14.27
N VAL A 374 16.96 9.28 13.72
CA VAL A 374 17.90 8.69 12.78
C VAL A 374 19.24 8.47 13.48
N TYR A 375 19.78 7.27 13.34
CA TYR A 375 21.06 6.90 13.93
C TYR A 375 22.15 6.86 12.85
N PRO A 376 23.15 7.76 12.89
CA PRO A 376 24.29 7.69 12.01
C PRO A 376 25.08 6.42 12.30
N LYS A 377 25.45 5.72 11.23
CA LYS A 377 26.27 4.50 11.30
C LYS A 377 27.37 4.55 10.25
N MET A 378 28.47 3.88 10.55
CA MET A 378 29.59 3.69 9.63
C MET A 378 30.04 2.24 9.62
N LEU A 379 30.70 1.85 8.53
CA LEU A 379 31.25 0.51 8.38
C LEU A 379 32.66 0.46 8.95
N PHE A 380 32.85 -0.34 9.98
CA PHE A 380 34.14 -0.55 10.60
C PHE A 380 34.38 -2.05 10.87
N LYS A 381 35.52 -2.59 10.37
CA LYS A 381 35.86 -4.02 10.53
C LYS A 381 34.71 -4.98 10.20
N GLY A 382 33.90 -4.66 9.15
CA GLY A 382 32.80 -5.51 8.69
C GLY A 382 31.48 -5.41 9.53
N LYS A 383 31.40 -4.44 10.44
CA LYS A 383 30.20 -4.19 11.26
C LYS A 383 29.71 -2.76 11.07
N LEU A 384 28.41 -2.53 11.33
CA LEU A 384 27.85 -1.18 11.47
C LEU A 384 28.03 -0.71 12.92
N VAL A 385 28.80 0.36 13.11
CA VAL A 385 29.08 0.97 14.40
C VAL A 385 28.60 2.42 14.42
N SER A 386 28.31 2.97 15.60
CA SER A 386 28.07 4.41 15.75
C SER A 386 29.39 5.18 15.77
N PRO A 387 29.45 6.42 15.27
CA PRO A 387 30.64 7.25 15.39
C PRO A 387 31.18 7.36 16.82
N SER A 388 30.29 7.52 17.82
CA SER A 388 30.65 7.57 19.24
C SER A 388 31.32 6.30 19.76
N GLU A 389 30.98 5.12 19.23
CA GLU A 389 31.62 3.85 19.63
C GLU A 389 33.08 3.75 19.17
N LEU A 390 33.50 4.54 18.16
CA LEU A 390 34.86 4.62 17.69
C LEU A 390 35.66 5.63 18.49
N GLU A 391 35.07 6.76 18.83
CA GLU A 391 35.68 7.78 19.70
C GLU A 391 36.02 7.21 21.08
N GLU A 392 35.14 6.39 21.68
CA GLU A 392 35.37 5.72 22.96
C GLU A 392 36.51 4.67 22.90
N LYS A 393 36.79 4.11 21.72
CA LYS A 393 37.87 3.11 21.55
C LYS A 393 39.20 3.70 21.16
N GLY A 394 39.29 5.02 21.01
CA GLY A 394 40.53 5.71 20.65
C GLY A 394 41.10 5.37 19.25
N GLU A 395 40.23 4.93 18.36
CA GLU A 395 40.55 4.55 16.95
C GLU A 395 39.91 5.51 15.93
#